data_ab89e8d8a336d9c6e0c3813da8fddbbe
#
_entry.id   ab89e8d8a336d9c6e0c3813da8fddbbe
#
_cell.length_a   1.000
_cell.length_b   1.000
_cell.length_c   1.000
_cell.angle_alpha   90.00
_cell.angle_beta   90.00
_cell.angle_gamma   90.00
#
_symmetry.space_group_name_H-M   'P 1'
#
loop_
_entity.id
_entity.type
_entity.pdbx_description
1 polymer ?
#
loop_
_entity_poly.entity_id
_entity_poly.type
_entity_poly.pdbx_seq_one_letter_code
_entity_poly.pdbx_strand_id
1 'polypeptide(L)'
;MVLTGEIHHTVIIDGIRIGPYVCLIARTVKHVIGWEWVPYESSQYWSQLIEILPAPTYVVCDGQKGMLLALTTLWPETILQRCRFHAWLNVKTKLTLHPESIAGRQLLALTRELLQVHRKREARIWKHRLKYWYRKHSSYINQRTIYPNPIKGQRKWHYTHYRTRSAYRQLYKLRDDLLRSSYRPHPSLPRNTNFLEGGINSPLRTLIKNHRGMSYEHQMKLIEQYLYSRTEVAKI
;
A
#
# COMPACT_ATOMS: atom_id res chain seq x y z
N MET A 1 -13.30 -0.06 20.18
CA MET A 1 -12.70 1.01 19.35
C MET A 1 -12.62 2.30 20.15
N VAL A 2 -11.50 3.01 20.11
CA VAL A 2 -11.31 4.28 20.82
C VAL A 2 -11.28 5.39 19.80
N LEU A 3 -12.17 6.38 19.93
CA LEU A 3 -12.27 7.55 19.08
C LEU A 3 -11.94 8.79 19.90
N THR A 4 -10.97 9.55 19.47
CA THR A 4 -10.59 10.82 20.13
C THR A 4 -11.42 12.01 19.63
N GLY A 5 -12.12 11.88 18.50
CA GLY A 5 -12.84 12.99 17.86
C GLY A 5 -11.93 14.07 17.26
N GLU A 6 -10.61 13.91 17.34
CA GLU A 6 -9.65 14.87 16.81
C GLU A 6 -9.56 14.82 15.29
N ILE A 7 -9.46 15.98 14.66
CA ILE A 7 -9.20 16.10 13.23
C ILE A 7 -7.70 15.96 12.98
N HIS A 8 -7.32 14.86 12.33
CA HIS A 8 -5.92 14.61 11.98
C HIS A 8 -5.62 15.10 10.56
N HIS A 9 -4.52 15.82 10.40
CA HIS A 9 -4.10 16.27 9.07
C HIS A 9 -3.78 15.10 8.12
N THR A 10 -3.22 14.02 8.64
CA THR A 10 -2.89 12.82 7.86
C THR A 10 -3.29 11.56 8.60
N VAL A 11 -4.09 10.73 7.94
CA VAL A 11 -4.47 9.39 8.40
C VAL A 11 -3.82 8.34 7.49
N ILE A 12 -3.32 7.28 8.10
CA ILE A 12 -2.78 6.10 7.42
C ILE A 12 -3.75 4.96 7.70
N ILE A 13 -4.23 4.31 6.65
CA ILE A 13 -5.13 3.17 6.76
C ILE A 13 -4.52 1.93 6.11
N ASP A 14 -4.66 0.79 6.77
CA ASP A 14 -4.13 -0.50 6.33
C ASP A 14 -4.93 -1.66 6.91
N GLY A 15 -4.98 -2.79 6.20
CA GLY A 15 -5.60 -4.02 6.66
C GLY A 15 -4.55 -5.09 6.97
N ILE A 16 -4.66 -5.73 8.14
CA ILE A 16 -3.75 -6.82 8.53
C ILE A 16 -4.56 -8.11 8.69
N ARG A 17 -4.24 -9.12 7.87
CA ARG A 17 -4.85 -10.44 7.98
C ARG A 17 -4.26 -11.24 9.13
N ILE A 18 -5.14 -11.81 9.96
CA ILE A 18 -4.82 -12.62 11.13
C ILE A 18 -5.74 -13.84 11.12
N GLY A 19 -5.22 -14.96 10.65
CA GLY A 19 -6.02 -16.15 10.45
C GLY A 19 -7.18 -15.90 9.47
N PRO A 20 -8.43 -16.20 9.88
CA PRO A 20 -9.61 -15.98 9.03
C PRO A 20 -10.08 -14.52 8.99
N TYR A 21 -9.59 -13.65 9.90
CA TYR A 21 -10.04 -12.29 10.06
C TYR A 21 -9.05 -11.26 9.48
N VAL A 22 -9.54 -10.06 9.28
CA VAL A 22 -8.73 -8.88 8.95
C VAL A 22 -8.98 -7.81 10.00
N CYS A 23 -7.92 -7.25 10.56
CA CYS A 23 -7.98 -6.05 11.37
C CYS A 23 -7.77 -4.83 10.46
N LEU A 24 -8.81 -4.03 10.27
CA LEU A 24 -8.71 -2.73 9.61
C LEU A 24 -8.19 -1.73 10.65
N ILE A 25 -7.16 -0.96 10.30
CA ILE A 25 -6.50 -0.04 11.23
C ILE A 25 -6.40 1.34 10.60
N ALA A 26 -6.86 2.34 11.34
CA ALA A 26 -6.64 3.75 11.05
C ALA A 26 -5.69 4.34 12.12
N ARG A 27 -4.68 5.09 11.67
CA ARG A 27 -3.67 5.67 12.56
C ARG A 27 -3.07 6.96 12.01
N THR A 28 -2.47 7.73 12.88
CA THR A 28 -1.55 8.80 12.51
C THR A 28 -0.12 8.27 12.41
N VAL A 29 0.86 9.15 12.24
CA VAL A 29 2.29 8.82 12.37
C VAL A 29 2.66 8.43 13.80
N LYS A 30 1.90 8.91 14.79
CA LYS A 30 2.24 8.80 16.22
C LYS A 30 1.43 7.73 16.94
N HIS A 31 0.13 7.64 16.69
CA HIS A 31 -0.79 6.80 17.45
C HIS A 31 -1.91 6.19 16.58
N VAL A 32 -2.54 5.15 17.11
CA VAL A 32 -3.74 4.53 16.53
C VAL A 32 -4.95 5.38 16.87
N ILE A 33 -5.85 5.58 15.90
CA ILE A 33 -7.08 6.35 16.08
C ILE A 33 -8.35 5.51 15.99
N GLY A 34 -8.27 4.33 15.35
CA GLY A 34 -9.38 3.40 15.26
C GLY A 34 -8.97 2.06 14.64
N TRP A 35 -9.73 1.02 14.94
CA TRP A 35 -9.61 -0.30 14.30
C TRP A 35 -10.94 -1.03 14.32
N GLU A 36 -11.06 -2.01 13.40
CA GLU A 36 -12.23 -2.86 13.31
C GLU A 36 -11.85 -4.26 12.82
N TRP A 37 -12.49 -5.29 13.38
CA TRP A 37 -12.33 -6.67 12.96
C TRP A 37 -13.39 -7.06 11.96
N VAL A 38 -12.95 -7.57 10.82
CA VAL A 38 -13.83 -7.96 9.72
C VAL A 38 -13.41 -9.32 9.15
N PRO A 39 -14.33 -10.09 8.54
CA PRO A 39 -13.98 -11.36 7.91
C PRO A 39 -13.13 -11.20 6.67
N TYR A 40 -13.30 -10.09 5.94
CA TYR A 40 -12.54 -9.76 4.73
C TYR A 40 -12.63 -8.26 4.43
N GLU A 41 -11.73 -7.76 3.62
CA GLU A 41 -11.76 -6.37 3.20
C GLU A 41 -12.81 -6.14 2.09
N SER A 42 -13.78 -5.27 2.35
CA SER A 42 -14.78 -4.81 1.40
C SER A 42 -14.96 -3.29 1.49
N SER A 43 -15.64 -2.69 0.53
CA SER A 43 -15.99 -1.27 0.61
C SER A 43 -16.91 -0.99 1.79
N GLN A 44 -17.84 -1.88 2.09
CA GLN A 44 -18.77 -1.75 3.21
C GLN A 44 -18.03 -1.68 4.56
N TYR A 45 -17.12 -2.62 4.83
CA TYR A 45 -16.36 -2.63 6.09
C TYR A 45 -15.39 -1.44 6.19
N TRP A 46 -14.77 -1.05 5.09
CA TRP A 46 -13.97 0.18 5.08
C TRP A 46 -14.83 1.42 5.34
N SER A 47 -16.05 1.48 4.78
CA SER A 47 -16.97 2.59 5.06
C SER A 47 -17.33 2.67 6.55
N GLN A 48 -17.62 1.55 7.20
CA GLN A 48 -17.95 1.53 8.64
C GLN A 48 -16.82 2.15 9.49
N LEU A 49 -15.55 1.79 9.22
CA LEU A 49 -14.42 2.38 9.93
C LEU A 49 -14.22 3.86 9.59
N ILE A 50 -14.44 4.26 8.34
CA ILE A 50 -14.15 5.61 7.84
C ILE A 50 -15.23 6.62 8.29
N GLU A 51 -16.50 6.20 8.33
CA GLU A 51 -17.63 7.06 8.73
C GLU A 51 -17.51 7.63 10.14
N ILE A 52 -16.90 6.88 11.04
CA ILE A 52 -16.73 7.30 12.44
C ILE A 52 -15.49 8.16 12.69
N LEU A 53 -14.67 8.37 11.66
CA LEU A 53 -13.45 9.17 11.75
C LEU A 53 -13.65 10.52 11.02
N PRO A 54 -13.18 11.63 11.59
CA PRO A 54 -13.14 12.91 10.87
C PRO A 54 -12.28 12.81 9.61
N ALA A 55 -12.78 13.40 8.50
CA ALA A 55 -12.05 13.40 7.23
C ALA A 55 -10.72 14.16 7.35
N PRO A 56 -9.56 13.52 7.04
CA PRO A 56 -8.26 14.18 7.09
C PRO A 56 -7.98 14.97 5.80
N THR A 57 -7.00 15.87 5.83
CA THR A 57 -6.50 16.49 4.60
C THR A 57 -5.81 15.48 3.68
N TYR A 58 -5.08 14.53 4.27
CA TYR A 58 -4.37 13.47 3.52
C TYR A 58 -4.67 12.08 4.08
N VAL A 59 -4.85 11.12 3.17
CA VAL A 59 -4.90 9.71 3.53
C VAL A 59 -3.80 8.95 2.80
N VAL A 60 -3.09 8.08 3.53
CA VAL A 60 -2.09 7.17 2.96
C VAL A 60 -2.61 5.75 3.04
N CYS A 61 -2.67 5.05 1.90
CA CYS A 61 -3.23 3.70 1.82
C CYS A 61 -2.50 2.83 0.78
N ASP A 62 -2.70 1.50 0.87
CA ASP A 62 -2.22 0.56 -0.14
C ASP A 62 -3.04 0.64 -1.44
N GLY A 63 -4.31 1.09 -1.34
CA GLY A 63 -5.27 1.31 -2.43
C GLY A 63 -5.92 0.02 -2.92
N GLN A 64 -6.29 -0.84 -2.01
CA GLN A 64 -7.23 -1.92 -2.25
C GLN A 64 -8.54 -1.33 -2.79
N LYS A 65 -9.19 -2.01 -3.74
CA LYS A 65 -10.34 -1.44 -4.48
C LYS A 65 -11.51 -1.03 -3.56
N GLY A 66 -11.86 -1.87 -2.60
CA GLY A 66 -12.94 -1.58 -1.65
C GLY A 66 -12.62 -0.37 -0.78
N MET A 67 -11.37 -0.27 -0.29
CA MET A 67 -10.87 0.87 0.47
C MET A 67 -10.92 2.17 -0.36
N LEU A 68 -10.46 2.12 -1.62
CA LEU A 68 -10.51 3.30 -2.49
C LEU A 68 -11.95 3.77 -2.74
N LEU A 69 -12.89 2.84 -2.93
CA LEU A 69 -14.30 3.18 -3.11
C LEU A 69 -14.86 3.87 -1.87
N ALA A 70 -14.63 3.32 -0.68
CA ALA A 70 -15.05 3.92 0.58
C ALA A 70 -14.46 5.32 0.79
N LEU A 71 -13.15 5.49 0.56
CA LEU A 71 -12.46 6.77 0.68
C LEU A 71 -13.00 7.83 -0.29
N THR A 72 -13.22 7.49 -1.54
CA THR A 72 -13.74 8.45 -2.54
C THR A 72 -15.19 8.82 -2.30
N THR A 73 -15.95 7.95 -1.65
CA THR A 73 -17.36 8.21 -1.30
C THR A 73 -17.49 9.07 -0.04
N LEU A 74 -16.75 8.74 1.03
CA LEU A 74 -16.91 9.37 2.34
C LEU A 74 -15.97 10.56 2.57
N TRP A 75 -14.77 10.53 1.96
CA TRP A 75 -13.79 11.60 2.06
C TRP A 75 -13.39 12.15 0.68
N PRO A 76 -14.33 12.69 -0.12
CA PRO A 76 -14.08 13.08 -1.52
C PRO A 76 -13.02 14.18 -1.65
N GLU A 77 -12.89 15.07 -0.67
CA GLU A 77 -11.92 16.17 -0.67
C GLU A 77 -10.53 15.76 -0.11
N THR A 78 -10.43 14.57 0.47
CA THR A 78 -9.16 14.08 1.05
C THR A 78 -8.18 13.73 -0.04
N ILE A 79 -6.95 14.22 0.09
CA ILE A 79 -5.87 13.95 -0.86
C ILE A 79 -5.32 12.56 -0.60
N LEU A 80 -5.55 11.64 -1.54
CA LEU A 80 -5.09 10.28 -1.46
C LEU A 80 -3.63 10.15 -1.90
N GLN A 81 -2.80 9.53 -1.06
CA GLN A 81 -1.46 9.08 -1.40
C GLN A 81 -1.37 7.56 -1.33
N ARG A 82 -0.85 6.96 -2.40
CA ARG A 82 -0.56 5.52 -2.41
C ARG A 82 0.71 5.22 -1.62
N CYS A 83 0.67 4.15 -0.83
CA CYS A 83 1.82 3.68 -0.07
C CYS A 83 2.94 3.22 -1.01
N ARG A 84 4.11 3.85 -0.93
CA ARG A 84 5.28 3.51 -1.76
C ARG A 84 5.84 2.14 -1.41
N PHE A 85 5.76 1.76 -0.15
CA PHE A 85 6.21 0.46 0.30
C PHE A 85 5.37 -0.68 -0.33
N HIS A 86 4.04 -0.55 -0.30
CA HIS A 86 3.16 -1.52 -0.97
C HIS A 86 3.38 -1.54 -2.50
N ALA A 87 3.67 -0.39 -3.12
CA ALA A 87 4.04 -0.35 -4.53
C ALA A 87 5.34 -1.13 -4.80
N TRP A 88 6.37 -0.95 -3.94
CA TRP A 88 7.62 -1.73 -4.02
C TRP A 88 7.38 -3.22 -3.78
N LEU A 89 6.60 -3.59 -2.75
CA LEU A 89 6.27 -4.97 -2.43
C LEU A 89 5.57 -5.66 -3.62
N ASN A 90 4.61 -4.98 -4.24
CA ASN A 90 3.90 -5.48 -5.42
C ASN A 90 4.83 -5.70 -6.62
N VAL A 91 5.78 -4.79 -6.86
CA VAL A 91 6.78 -4.95 -7.92
C VAL A 91 7.73 -6.10 -7.59
N LYS A 92 8.22 -6.18 -6.36
CA LYS A 92 9.06 -7.29 -5.87
C LYS A 92 8.37 -8.65 -6.04
N THR A 93 7.08 -8.75 -5.70
CA THR A 93 6.31 -10.00 -5.87
C THR A 93 6.20 -10.42 -7.33
N LYS A 94 6.05 -9.45 -8.26
CA LYS A 94 5.98 -9.73 -9.70
C LYS A 94 7.34 -10.11 -10.31
N LEU A 95 8.42 -9.47 -9.88
CA LEU A 95 9.74 -9.58 -10.47
C LEU A 95 10.70 -10.52 -9.72
N THR A 96 10.35 -10.93 -8.50
CA THR A 96 11.22 -11.56 -7.50
C THR A 96 12.30 -10.60 -6.97
N LEU A 97 13.16 -11.06 -6.06
CA LEU A 97 14.30 -10.27 -5.56
C LEU A 97 15.48 -10.25 -6.53
N HIS A 98 15.58 -11.29 -7.37
CA HIS A 98 16.66 -11.51 -8.34
C HIS A 98 16.06 -11.72 -9.73
N PRO A 99 15.58 -10.66 -10.42
CA PRO A 99 15.04 -10.78 -11.76
C PRO A 99 16.15 -11.19 -12.74
N GLU A 100 15.89 -12.18 -13.57
CA GLU A 100 16.85 -12.65 -14.59
C GLU A 100 17.11 -11.59 -15.66
N SER A 101 16.07 -10.88 -16.11
CA SER A 101 16.20 -9.90 -17.18
C SER A 101 16.81 -8.58 -16.69
N ILE A 102 17.59 -7.93 -17.53
CA ILE A 102 18.12 -6.56 -17.31
C ILE A 102 16.98 -5.58 -17.06
N ALA A 103 15.89 -5.68 -17.84
CA ALA A 103 14.71 -4.85 -17.69
C ALA A 103 14.10 -5.00 -16.28
N GLY A 104 13.94 -6.24 -15.80
CA GLY A 104 13.42 -6.52 -14.45
C GLY A 104 14.33 -5.98 -13.36
N ARG A 105 15.65 -6.21 -13.44
CA ARG A 105 16.63 -5.70 -12.46
C ARG A 105 16.59 -4.18 -12.37
N GLN A 106 16.60 -3.49 -13.51
CA GLN A 106 16.57 -2.03 -13.56
C GLN A 106 15.23 -1.46 -13.04
N LEU A 107 14.09 -2.11 -13.33
CA LEU A 107 12.78 -1.67 -12.82
C LEU A 107 12.68 -1.87 -11.31
N LEU A 108 13.18 -2.99 -10.78
CA LEU A 108 13.20 -3.25 -9.34
C LEU A 108 14.09 -2.23 -8.61
N ALA A 109 15.28 -1.90 -9.16
CA ALA A 109 16.16 -0.87 -8.61
C ALA A 109 15.47 0.50 -8.60
N LEU A 110 14.86 0.90 -9.71
CA LEU A 110 14.10 2.15 -9.82
C LEU A 110 12.94 2.22 -8.81
N THR A 111 12.29 1.08 -8.54
CA THR A 111 11.23 1.01 -7.54
C THR A 111 11.77 1.14 -6.11
N ARG A 112 12.97 0.63 -5.81
CA ARG A 112 13.65 0.87 -4.52
C ARG A 112 13.98 2.35 -4.35
N GLU A 113 14.46 3.02 -5.38
CA GLU A 113 14.73 4.46 -5.35
C GLU A 113 13.48 5.29 -5.03
N LEU A 114 12.28 4.86 -5.46
CA LEU A 114 11.02 5.52 -5.11
C LEU A 114 10.83 5.67 -3.59
N LEU A 115 11.35 4.73 -2.79
CA LEU A 115 11.26 4.77 -1.33
C LEU A 115 12.04 5.95 -0.73
N GLN A 116 13.07 6.45 -1.45
CA GLN A 116 13.95 7.53 -1.02
C GLN A 116 13.60 8.89 -1.63
N VAL A 117 12.51 8.96 -2.40
CA VAL A 117 12.08 10.22 -3.02
C VAL A 117 11.36 11.08 -1.98
N HIS A 118 11.95 12.21 -1.61
CA HIS A 118 11.38 13.11 -0.60
C HIS A 118 10.98 14.48 -1.16
N ARG A 119 11.73 15.00 -2.14
CA ARG A 119 11.61 16.37 -2.66
C ARG A 119 11.00 16.38 -4.05
N LYS A 120 10.36 17.49 -4.40
CA LYS A 120 9.77 17.72 -5.73
C LYS A 120 10.78 17.49 -6.89
N ARG A 121 12.04 17.89 -6.72
CA ARG A 121 13.10 17.66 -7.72
C ARG A 121 13.35 16.16 -7.93
N GLU A 122 13.50 15.41 -6.86
CA GLU A 122 13.71 13.95 -6.88
C GLU A 122 12.52 13.22 -7.53
N ALA A 123 11.29 13.66 -7.20
CA ALA A 123 10.08 13.11 -7.81
C ALA A 123 10.03 13.33 -9.33
N ARG A 124 10.47 14.51 -9.81
CA ARG A 124 10.58 14.79 -11.26
C ARG A 124 11.63 13.89 -11.92
N ILE A 125 12.80 13.75 -11.30
CA ILE A 125 13.89 12.88 -11.79
C ILE A 125 13.39 11.43 -11.84
N TRP A 126 12.75 10.94 -10.79
CA TRP A 126 12.23 9.58 -10.75
C TRP A 126 11.19 9.32 -11.85
N LYS A 127 10.24 10.22 -12.07
CA LYS A 127 9.27 10.14 -13.18
C LYS A 127 9.96 10.10 -14.55
N HIS A 128 10.99 10.93 -14.75
CA HIS A 128 11.76 10.93 -15.98
C HIS A 128 12.51 9.61 -16.19
N ARG A 129 13.14 9.06 -15.15
CA ARG A 129 13.81 7.76 -15.19
C ARG A 129 12.85 6.62 -15.49
N LEU A 130 11.63 6.64 -14.92
CA LEU A 130 10.59 5.65 -15.24
C LEU A 130 10.17 5.73 -16.72
N LYS A 131 10.04 6.94 -17.29
CA LYS A 131 9.76 7.14 -18.71
C LYS A 131 10.92 6.69 -19.59
N TYR A 132 12.16 6.99 -19.19
CA TYR A 132 13.37 6.55 -19.90
C TYR A 132 13.49 5.01 -19.90
N TRP A 133 13.25 4.37 -18.77
CA TRP A 133 13.22 2.92 -18.67
C TRP A 133 12.24 2.31 -19.68
N TYR A 134 11.05 2.87 -19.81
CA TYR A 134 10.06 2.38 -20.79
C TYR A 134 10.58 2.52 -22.22
N ARG A 135 11.15 3.66 -22.58
CA ARG A 135 11.71 3.87 -23.93
C ARG A 135 12.77 2.80 -24.25
N LYS A 136 13.64 2.49 -23.28
CA LYS A 136 14.71 1.52 -23.44
C LYS A 136 14.20 0.07 -23.55
N HIS A 137 13.13 -0.27 -22.84
CA HIS A 137 12.65 -1.64 -22.71
C HIS A 137 11.27 -1.90 -23.33
N SER A 138 10.72 -0.97 -24.08
CA SER A 138 9.39 -1.06 -24.68
C SER A 138 9.24 -2.27 -25.62
N SER A 139 10.22 -2.53 -26.47
CA SER A 139 10.25 -3.70 -27.36
C SER A 139 10.20 -5.01 -26.56
N TYR A 140 11.05 -5.12 -25.54
CA TYR A 140 11.09 -6.29 -24.65
C TYR A 140 9.75 -6.56 -23.95
N ILE A 141 9.16 -5.57 -23.27
CA ILE A 141 7.92 -5.79 -22.51
C ILE A 141 6.67 -5.92 -23.40
N ASN A 142 6.76 -5.55 -24.69
CA ASN A 142 5.66 -5.69 -25.65
C ASN A 142 5.80 -6.94 -26.53
N GLN A 143 6.86 -7.72 -26.37
CA GLN A 143 7.03 -9.00 -27.05
C GLN A 143 5.85 -9.91 -26.77
N ARG A 144 5.37 -10.61 -27.82
CA ARG A 144 4.22 -11.51 -27.76
C ARG A 144 4.65 -12.92 -28.11
N THR A 145 4.15 -13.87 -27.35
CA THR A 145 4.23 -15.30 -27.65
C THR A 145 2.91 -15.74 -28.23
N ILE A 146 2.91 -16.33 -29.43
CA ILE A 146 1.72 -16.82 -30.14
C ILE A 146 1.51 -18.27 -29.75
N TYR A 147 0.27 -18.65 -29.46
CA TYR A 147 -0.09 -20.06 -29.27
C TYR A 147 -0.25 -20.74 -30.63
N PRO A 148 0.44 -21.83 -30.90
CA PRO A 148 0.41 -22.49 -32.22
C PRO A 148 -0.98 -23.02 -32.57
N ASN A 149 -1.73 -23.54 -31.59
CA ASN A 149 -3.06 -24.09 -31.78
C ASN A 149 -4.04 -23.54 -30.73
N PRO A 150 -4.53 -22.30 -30.87
CA PRO A 150 -5.46 -21.74 -29.91
C PRO A 150 -6.84 -22.43 -30.02
N ILE A 151 -7.37 -22.89 -28.88
CA ILE A 151 -8.74 -23.42 -28.81
C ILE A 151 -9.73 -22.28 -29.11
N LYS A 152 -10.83 -22.60 -29.79
CA LYS A 152 -11.89 -21.64 -30.14
C LYS A 152 -12.35 -20.88 -28.88
N GLY A 153 -12.27 -19.53 -28.90
CA GLY A 153 -12.59 -18.65 -27.76
C GLY A 153 -11.41 -18.30 -26.84
N GLN A 154 -10.27 -18.93 -26.97
CA GLN A 154 -9.07 -18.56 -26.23
C GLN A 154 -8.24 -17.46 -26.91
N ARG A 155 -7.43 -16.77 -26.11
CA ARG A 155 -6.50 -15.77 -26.65
C ARG A 155 -5.47 -16.43 -27.54
N LYS A 156 -5.24 -15.85 -28.72
CA LYS A 156 -4.25 -16.35 -29.71
C LYS A 156 -2.80 -16.06 -29.30
N TRP A 157 -2.59 -15.18 -28.35
CA TRP A 157 -1.25 -14.76 -27.89
C TRP A 157 -1.29 -14.20 -26.45
N HIS A 158 -0.13 -14.13 -25.81
CA HIS A 158 0.09 -13.43 -24.54
C HIS A 158 1.38 -12.62 -24.58
N TYR A 159 1.54 -11.67 -23.66
CA TYR A 159 2.82 -10.98 -23.52
C TYR A 159 3.85 -11.92 -22.89
N THR A 160 4.99 -12.13 -23.59
CA THR A 160 6.08 -12.99 -23.13
C THR A 160 6.58 -12.56 -21.76
N HIS A 161 6.73 -11.25 -21.55
CA HIS A 161 7.24 -10.66 -20.31
C HIS A 161 6.14 -9.98 -19.50
N TYR A 162 4.99 -10.65 -19.33
CA TYR A 162 3.77 -10.07 -18.71
C TYR A 162 4.00 -9.55 -17.29
N ARG A 163 4.88 -10.20 -16.49
CA ARG A 163 5.19 -9.78 -15.10
C ARG A 163 5.90 -8.43 -15.09
N THR A 164 6.95 -8.26 -15.89
CA THR A 164 7.70 -7.00 -16.01
C THR A 164 6.83 -5.90 -16.59
N ARG A 165 6.04 -6.22 -17.60
CA ARG A 165 5.04 -5.30 -18.16
C ARG A 165 4.01 -4.85 -17.13
N SER A 166 3.45 -5.77 -16.36
CA SER A 166 2.47 -5.49 -15.31
C SER A 166 3.05 -4.61 -14.20
N ALA A 167 4.30 -4.89 -13.77
CA ALA A 167 5.00 -4.09 -12.77
C ALA A 167 5.20 -2.64 -13.25
N TYR A 168 5.69 -2.45 -14.48
CA TYR A 168 5.84 -1.12 -15.07
C TYR A 168 4.50 -0.37 -15.17
N ARG A 169 3.45 -1.02 -15.73
CA ARG A 169 2.13 -0.39 -15.89
C ARG A 169 1.53 0.06 -14.57
N GLN A 170 1.72 -0.72 -13.52
CA GLN A 170 1.28 -0.37 -12.17
C GLN A 170 2.00 0.90 -11.67
N LEU A 171 3.33 0.92 -11.75
CA LEU A 171 4.11 2.10 -11.34
C LEU A 171 3.75 3.34 -12.16
N TYR A 172 3.62 3.18 -13.47
CA TYR A 172 3.26 4.29 -14.37
C TYR A 172 1.87 4.85 -14.08
N LYS A 173 0.89 3.98 -13.84
CA LYS A 173 -0.49 4.39 -13.49
C LYS A 173 -0.53 5.14 -12.15
N LEU A 174 0.23 4.67 -11.16
CA LEU A 174 0.19 5.19 -9.80
C LEU A 174 1.23 6.30 -9.52
N ARG A 175 2.08 6.65 -10.49
CA ARG A 175 3.23 7.54 -10.30
C ARG A 175 2.90 8.89 -9.65
N ASP A 176 1.73 9.44 -9.92
CA ASP A 176 1.32 10.73 -9.37
C ASP A 176 0.83 10.58 -7.93
N ASP A 177 0.04 9.56 -7.64
CA ASP A 177 -0.45 9.26 -6.29
C ASP A 177 0.66 8.78 -5.35
N LEU A 178 1.68 8.09 -5.87
CA LEU A 178 2.87 7.68 -5.12
C LEU A 178 3.76 8.85 -4.69
N LEU A 179 3.69 9.98 -5.39
CA LEU A 179 4.60 11.10 -5.22
C LEU A 179 3.93 12.36 -4.65
N ARG A 180 2.66 12.30 -4.24
CA ARG A 180 1.93 13.49 -3.75
C ARG A 180 2.63 14.19 -2.60
N SER A 181 3.12 13.45 -1.59
CA SER A 181 3.88 14.01 -0.47
C SER A 181 5.18 14.73 -0.87
N SER A 182 5.78 14.34 -1.99
CA SER A 182 6.99 15.00 -2.51
C SER A 182 6.69 16.35 -3.19
N TYR A 183 5.46 16.50 -3.71
CA TYR A 183 5.00 17.76 -4.30
C TYR A 183 4.34 18.71 -3.29
N ARG A 184 3.75 18.17 -2.24
CA ARG A 184 3.09 18.92 -1.16
C ARG A 184 3.61 18.38 0.18
N PRO A 185 4.85 18.72 0.56
CA PRO A 185 5.46 18.23 1.80
C PRO A 185 4.71 18.79 3.00
N HIS A 186 4.36 17.92 3.94
CA HIS A 186 3.81 18.30 5.24
C HIS A 186 4.49 17.47 6.33
N PRO A 187 4.74 18.03 7.55
CA PRO A 187 5.40 17.30 8.63
C PRO A 187 4.70 16.00 9.05
N SER A 188 3.39 15.94 8.95
CA SER A 188 2.60 14.74 9.28
C SER A 188 2.56 13.69 8.17
N LEU A 189 3.01 14.01 6.93
CA LEU A 189 3.11 13.04 5.87
C LEU A 189 4.37 12.18 6.05
N PRO A 190 4.25 10.85 6.05
CA PRO A 190 5.40 9.97 6.20
C PRO A 190 6.41 10.23 5.08
N ARG A 191 7.62 10.67 5.44
CA ARG A 191 8.70 10.98 4.49
C ARG A 191 9.39 9.73 3.96
N ASN A 192 9.28 8.62 4.68
CA ASN A 192 9.83 7.32 4.27
C ASN A 192 8.89 6.18 4.67
N THR A 193 9.02 5.08 3.96
CA THR A 193 8.20 3.88 4.14
C THR A 193 8.60 3.03 5.34
N ASN A 194 9.82 3.19 5.85
CA ASN A 194 10.27 2.50 7.08
C ASN A 194 9.35 2.82 8.26
N PHE A 195 8.76 4.01 8.25
CA PHE A 195 7.78 4.41 9.26
C PHE A 195 6.45 3.64 9.15
N LEU A 196 6.04 3.28 7.94
CA LEU A 196 4.83 2.47 7.70
C LEU A 196 5.05 0.99 8.08
N GLU A 197 6.26 0.46 7.86
CA GLU A 197 6.61 -0.92 8.24
C GLU A 197 6.97 -1.08 9.72
N GLY A 198 7.82 -0.19 10.25
CA GLY A 198 8.35 -0.28 11.61
C GLY A 198 7.37 0.15 12.70
N GLY A 199 6.30 0.90 12.34
CA GLY A 199 5.39 1.51 13.32
C GLY A 199 4.49 0.50 14.03
N ILE A 200 3.49 -0.04 13.33
CA ILE A 200 2.48 -0.93 13.93
C ILE A 200 2.52 -2.32 13.32
N ASN A 201 2.66 -2.43 12.00
CA ASN A 201 2.54 -3.70 11.30
C ASN A 201 3.65 -4.70 11.61
N SER A 202 4.89 -4.25 11.74
CA SER A 202 6.02 -5.13 12.06
C SER A 202 5.96 -5.65 13.51
N PRO A 203 5.75 -4.81 14.55
CA PRO A 203 5.51 -5.29 15.90
C PRO A 203 4.31 -6.23 16.02
N LEU A 204 3.18 -5.93 15.36
CA LEU A 204 2.02 -6.81 15.35
C LEU A 204 2.32 -8.17 14.74
N ARG A 205 3.01 -8.21 13.60
CA ARG A 205 3.42 -9.48 12.97
C ARG A 205 4.37 -10.28 13.88
N THR A 206 5.27 -9.61 14.58
CA THR A 206 6.17 -10.25 15.55
C THR A 206 5.37 -10.80 16.73
N LEU A 207 4.43 -10.01 17.25
CA LEU A 207 3.53 -10.42 18.33
C LEU A 207 2.76 -11.70 17.96
N ILE A 208 2.12 -11.71 16.79
CA ILE A 208 1.39 -12.87 16.26
C ILE A 208 2.33 -14.08 16.08
N LYS A 209 3.53 -13.83 15.53
CA LYS A 209 4.51 -14.90 15.31
C LYS A 209 4.97 -15.55 16.62
N ASN A 210 5.15 -14.77 17.66
CA ASN A 210 5.59 -15.27 18.98
C ASN A 210 4.47 -16.04 19.71
N HIS A 211 3.21 -15.82 19.34
CA HIS A 211 2.03 -16.42 19.96
C HIS A 211 1.24 -17.34 19.00
N ARG A 212 1.93 -18.08 18.14
CA ARG A 212 1.30 -18.97 17.12
C ARG A 212 0.40 -20.06 17.68
N GLY A 213 0.61 -20.49 18.93
CA GLY A 213 -0.20 -21.52 19.61
C GLY A 213 -1.50 -20.99 20.24
N MET A 214 -1.73 -19.67 20.22
CA MET A 214 -2.96 -19.10 20.78
C MET A 214 -4.14 -19.29 19.82
N SER A 215 -5.35 -19.45 20.39
CA SER A 215 -6.59 -19.38 19.60
C SER A 215 -6.73 -18.01 18.94
N TYR A 216 -7.49 -17.93 17.85
CA TYR A 216 -7.69 -16.65 17.15
C TYR A 216 -8.34 -15.58 18.04
N GLU A 217 -9.25 -15.97 18.94
CA GLU A 217 -9.88 -15.06 19.90
C GLU A 217 -8.85 -14.42 20.84
N HIS A 218 -7.92 -15.22 21.38
CA HIS A 218 -6.84 -14.71 22.21
C HIS A 218 -5.87 -13.84 21.44
N GLN A 219 -5.55 -14.21 20.17
CA GLN A 219 -4.73 -13.36 19.30
C GLN A 219 -5.41 -12.00 19.03
N MET A 220 -6.73 -11.99 18.79
CA MET A 220 -7.48 -10.75 18.60
C MET A 220 -7.43 -9.87 19.83
N LYS A 221 -7.69 -10.40 21.04
CA LYS A 221 -7.59 -9.66 22.30
C LYS A 221 -6.18 -9.08 22.53
N LEU A 222 -5.15 -9.87 22.28
CA LEU A 222 -3.76 -9.45 22.40
C LEU A 222 -3.44 -8.28 21.44
N ILE A 223 -3.93 -8.34 20.22
CA ILE A 223 -3.78 -7.29 19.23
C ILE A 223 -4.55 -6.04 19.64
N GLU A 224 -5.76 -6.18 20.15
CA GLU A 224 -6.55 -5.05 20.65
C GLU A 224 -5.85 -4.33 21.81
N GLN A 225 -5.30 -5.07 22.76
CA GLN A 225 -4.48 -4.50 23.84
C GLN A 225 -3.27 -3.74 23.29
N TYR A 226 -2.59 -4.32 22.29
CA TYR A 226 -1.47 -3.65 21.64
C TYR A 226 -1.92 -2.38 20.92
N LEU A 227 -3.01 -2.42 20.14
CA LEU A 227 -3.53 -1.24 19.44
C LEU A 227 -3.99 -0.18 20.44
N TYR A 228 -4.69 -0.58 21.50
CA TYR A 228 -5.11 0.33 22.57
C TYR A 228 -3.93 1.03 23.23
N SER A 229 -2.85 0.29 23.56
CA SER A 229 -1.63 0.89 24.13
C SER A 229 -0.93 1.90 23.20
N ARG A 230 -1.32 1.93 21.93
CA ARG A 230 -0.81 2.87 20.93
C ARG A 230 -1.78 4.02 20.62
N THR A 231 -2.89 4.13 21.34
CA THR A 231 -3.79 5.29 21.27
C THR A 231 -3.29 6.42 22.16
N GLU A 232 -3.77 7.64 21.97
CA GLU A 232 -3.45 8.76 22.89
C GLU A 232 -4.11 8.59 24.25
N VAL A 233 -5.29 7.96 24.30
CA VAL A 233 -6.04 7.70 25.55
C VAL A 233 -5.28 6.81 26.53
N ALA A 234 -4.43 5.90 26.04
CA ALA A 234 -3.61 5.04 26.89
C ALA A 234 -2.46 5.75 27.60
N LYS A 235 -2.26 7.05 27.34
CA LYS A 235 -1.18 7.86 27.93
C LYS A 235 -1.66 8.76 29.09
N ILE A 236 -2.98 8.75 29.35
CA ILE A 236 -3.60 9.43 30.48
C ILE A 236 -3.75 8.45 31.65
#